data_fbe9a88319f0b13255c4107ac00e2b2d
#
_entry.id   fbe9a88319f0b13255c4107ac00e2b2d
#
_cell.length_a   1.000
_cell.length_b   1.000
_cell.length_c   1.000
_cell.angle_alpha   90.00
_cell.angle_beta   90.00
_cell.angle_gamma   90.00
#
_symmetry.space_group_name_H-M   'P 1'
#
loop_
_entity.id
_entity.type
_entity.pdbx_description
1 polymer ?
#
loop_
_entity_poly.entity_id
_entity_poly.type
_entity_poly.pdbx_seq_one_letter_code
_entity_poly.pdbx_strand_id
1 'polypeptide(L)'
;EMLQSLVSPKTMILEGEGYDVDLLNDEGYGNMEALIALTDNDQQNILACVAARRRGIRKTIAQVENLDYFDMADDLDIGTIINKKMIAASHIYRMLLKGDVDNVKMLAIGNADVAEFVVKAGSQVTKRKVMDLHFPSGVNIGGMSRDGKSMLVGGGTQLQADDKVVVVCIAGTLKKLDKFFK
;
A
#
# COMPACT_ATOMS: atom_id res chain seq x y z
N GLU A 1 -29.80 10.01 -6.90
CA GLU A 1 -30.74 8.97 -6.43
C GLU A 1 -30.01 7.77 -5.79
N MET A 2 -28.95 7.23 -6.41
CA MET A 2 -28.25 6.03 -5.90
C MET A 2 -27.63 6.21 -4.50
N LEU A 3 -27.14 7.40 -4.17
CA LEU A 3 -26.48 7.68 -2.89
C LEU A 3 -27.44 8.13 -1.78
N GLN A 4 -28.69 8.43 -2.09
CA GLN A 4 -29.66 8.91 -1.09
C GLN A 4 -29.92 7.92 0.05
N SER A 5 -29.76 6.61 -0.22
CA SER A 5 -29.85 5.57 0.80
C SER A 5 -28.72 5.59 1.84
N LEU A 6 -27.65 6.34 1.58
CA LEU A 6 -26.47 6.47 2.47
C LEU A 6 -26.56 7.70 3.38
N VAL A 7 -27.57 8.56 3.21
CA VAL A 7 -27.78 9.74 4.07
C VAL A 7 -28.04 9.30 5.51
N SER A 8 -27.29 9.86 6.43
CA SER A 8 -27.44 9.60 7.86
C SER A 8 -27.09 10.88 8.65
N PRO A 9 -27.38 10.96 9.95
CA PRO A 9 -26.95 12.11 10.77
C PRO A 9 -25.43 12.37 10.74
N LYS A 10 -24.64 11.41 10.25
CA LYS A 10 -23.17 11.50 10.14
C LYS A 10 -22.68 11.54 8.69
N THR A 11 -23.59 11.50 7.71
CA THR A 11 -23.23 11.43 6.29
C THR A 11 -24.08 12.43 5.53
N MET A 12 -23.42 13.43 4.98
CA MET A 12 -24.00 14.41 4.08
C MET A 12 -23.65 14.03 2.64
N ILE A 13 -24.60 14.20 1.74
CA ILE A 13 -24.40 14.01 0.31
C ILE A 13 -24.58 15.37 -0.36
N LEU A 14 -23.56 15.77 -1.08
CA LEU A 14 -23.55 16.98 -1.92
C LEU A 14 -23.61 16.57 -3.37
N GLU A 15 -24.40 17.26 -4.16
CA GLU A 15 -24.44 17.13 -5.61
C GLU A 15 -23.69 18.30 -6.22
N GLY A 16 -22.65 18.02 -6.97
CA GLY A 16 -21.81 19.03 -7.60
C GLY A 16 -20.49 18.46 -8.13
N GLU A 17 -19.68 19.31 -8.73
CA GLU A 17 -18.36 18.95 -9.17
C GLU A 17 -17.41 18.87 -7.96
N GLY A 18 -16.75 17.71 -7.77
CA GLY A 18 -15.90 17.44 -6.60
C GLY A 18 -14.66 18.34 -6.47
N TYR A 19 -14.42 19.20 -7.45
CA TYR A 19 -13.37 20.23 -7.46
C TYR A 19 -13.94 21.67 -7.36
N ASP A 20 -15.25 21.84 -7.20
CA ASP A 20 -15.86 23.14 -6.94
C ASP A 20 -15.47 23.60 -5.54
N VAL A 21 -14.49 24.52 -5.54
CA VAL A 21 -13.89 25.02 -4.30
C VAL A 21 -14.86 25.84 -3.48
N ASP A 22 -15.79 26.55 -4.12
CA ASP A 22 -16.77 27.40 -3.42
C ASP A 22 -17.80 26.50 -2.70
N LEU A 23 -18.34 25.50 -3.39
CA LEU A 23 -19.22 24.49 -2.79
C LEU A 23 -18.54 23.79 -1.61
N LEU A 24 -17.29 23.37 -1.78
CA LEU A 24 -16.56 22.67 -0.73
C LEU A 24 -16.24 23.58 0.47
N ASN A 25 -15.94 24.85 0.25
CA ASN A 25 -15.67 25.82 1.32
C ASN A 25 -16.92 26.10 2.16
N ASP A 26 -18.07 26.25 1.51
CA ASP A 26 -19.35 26.48 2.20
C ASP A 26 -19.71 25.33 3.16
N GLU A 27 -19.27 24.13 2.84
CA GLU A 27 -19.47 22.92 3.67
C GLU A 27 -18.32 22.62 4.64
N GLY A 28 -17.43 23.59 4.87
CA GLY A 28 -16.39 23.48 5.88
C GLY A 28 -15.18 22.64 5.49
N TYR A 29 -14.87 22.58 4.21
CA TYR A 29 -13.76 21.81 3.62
C TYR A 29 -12.42 21.97 4.36
N GLY A 30 -12.09 23.18 4.81
CA GLY A 30 -10.84 23.46 5.53
C GLY A 30 -10.70 22.77 6.89
N ASN A 31 -11.80 22.25 7.45
CA ASN A 31 -11.81 21.56 8.75
C ASN A 31 -11.81 20.03 8.62
N MET A 32 -11.75 19.50 7.41
CA MET A 32 -11.76 18.06 7.15
C MET A 32 -10.44 17.43 7.54
N GLU A 33 -10.47 16.24 8.14
CA GLU A 33 -9.28 15.47 8.50
C GLU A 33 -8.65 14.78 7.29
N ALA A 34 -9.47 14.41 6.30
CA ALA A 34 -9.04 13.69 5.11
C ALA A 34 -9.88 14.04 3.88
N LEU A 35 -9.27 13.96 2.70
CA LEU A 35 -9.94 13.96 1.40
C LEU A 35 -9.63 12.66 0.66
N ILE A 36 -10.66 12.03 0.08
CA ILE A 36 -10.53 10.85 -0.77
C ILE A 36 -11.18 11.15 -2.11
N ALA A 37 -10.38 11.27 -3.17
CA ALA A 37 -10.82 11.56 -4.53
C ALA A 37 -10.84 10.26 -5.36
N LEU A 38 -12.04 9.79 -5.73
CA LEU A 38 -12.30 8.50 -6.39
C LEU A 38 -13.12 8.65 -7.67
N THR A 39 -13.01 9.77 -8.37
CA THR A 39 -13.67 9.93 -9.67
C THR A 39 -12.96 9.10 -10.74
N ASP A 40 -13.59 8.96 -11.91
CA ASP A 40 -12.97 8.27 -13.05
C ASP A 40 -11.98 9.16 -13.81
N ASN A 41 -11.69 10.36 -13.32
CA ASN A 41 -10.75 11.30 -13.92
C ASN A 41 -9.52 11.49 -13.02
N ASP A 42 -8.39 10.91 -13.44
CA ASP A 42 -7.12 10.93 -12.72
C ASP A 42 -6.63 12.35 -12.41
N GLN A 43 -6.73 13.24 -13.40
CA GLN A 43 -6.27 14.64 -13.27
C GLN A 43 -7.10 15.39 -12.23
N GLN A 44 -8.42 15.21 -12.24
CA GLN A 44 -9.30 15.80 -11.24
C GLN A 44 -9.00 15.29 -9.84
N ASN A 45 -8.77 13.98 -9.70
CA ASN A 45 -8.40 13.38 -8.42
C ASN A 45 -7.09 13.94 -7.88
N ILE A 46 -6.07 14.08 -8.73
CA ILE A 46 -4.78 14.67 -8.37
C ILE A 46 -4.95 16.14 -7.95
N LEU A 47 -5.63 16.96 -8.78
CA LEU A 47 -5.84 18.37 -8.50
C LEU A 47 -6.65 18.61 -7.22
N ALA A 48 -7.68 17.80 -6.96
CA ALA A 48 -8.44 17.85 -5.72
C ALA A 48 -7.56 17.61 -4.50
N CYS A 49 -6.66 16.61 -4.56
CA CYS A 49 -5.72 16.33 -3.48
C CYS A 49 -4.69 17.45 -3.29
N VAL A 50 -4.15 18.04 -4.38
CA VAL A 50 -3.27 19.21 -4.30
C VAL A 50 -3.97 20.38 -3.61
N ALA A 51 -5.22 20.69 -4.02
CA ALA A 51 -6.00 21.76 -3.43
C ALA A 51 -6.28 21.53 -1.94
N ALA A 52 -6.59 20.28 -1.56
CA ALA A 52 -6.80 19.88 -0.18
C ALA A 52 -5.54 20.07 0.69
N ARG A 53 -4.40 19.61 0.20
CA ARG A 53 -3.10 19.76 0.89
C ARG A 53 -2.75 21.21 1.13
N ARG A 54 -2.96 22.08 0.12
CA ARG A 54 -2.74 23.52 0.26
C ARG A 54 -3.62 24.18 1.32
N ARG A 55 -4.75 23.59 1.68
CA ARG A 55 -5.66 24.03 2.75
C ARG A 55 -5.37 23.39 4.10
N GLY A 56 -4.32 22.58 4.21
CA GLY A 56 -3.90 21.96 5.46
C GLY A 56 -4.54 20.59 5.75
N ILE A 57 -5.29 20.03 4.82
CA ILE A 57 -5.81 18.65 4.97
C ILE A 57 -4.62 17.68 4.87
N ARG A 58 -4.35 17.00 5.96
CA ARG A 58 -3.13 16.17 6.08
C ARG A 58 -3.22 14.81 5.38
N LYS A 59 -4.40 14.23 5.31
CA LYS A 59 -4.62 12.92 4.70
C LYS A 59 -5.36 13.08 3.39
N THR A 60 -4.67 12.79 2.30
CA THR A 60 -5.26 12.85 0.96
C THR A 60 -5.03 11.52 0.24
N ILE A 61 -6.05 11.05 -0.45
CA ILE A 61 -6.01 9.79 -1.21
C ILE A 61 -6.60 10.07 -2.59
N ALA A 62 -5.81 9.82 -3.64
CA ALA A 62 -6.25 9.94 -5.03
C ALA A 62 -6.28 8.58 -5.72
N GLN A 63 -7.38 8.27 -6.40
CA GLN A 63 -7.41 7.17 -7.36
C GLN A 63 -6.76 7.64 -8.66
N VAL A 64 -5.72 6.90 -9.11
CA VAL A 64 -5.00 7.17 -10.36
C VAL A 64 -4.81 5.85 -11.09
N GLU A 65 -5.39 5.74 -12.29
CA GLU A 65 -5.35 4.53 -13.10
C GLU A 65 -4.19 4.54 -14.11
N ASN A 66 -3.78 5.72 -14.56
CA ASN A 66 -2.65 5.87 -15.47
C ASN A 66 -1.33 5.88 -14.72
N LEU A 67 -0.47 4.90 -14.99
CA LEU A 67 0.83 4.76 -14.32
C LEU A 67 1.78 5.92 -14.63
N ASP A 68 1.64 6.58 -15.79
CA ASP A 68 2.48 7.73 -16.16
C ASP A 68 2.28 8.95 -15.23
N TYR A 69 1.16 8.98 -14.50
CA TYR A 69 0.89 10.05 -13.54
C TYR A 69 1.45 9.77 -12.14
N PHE A 70 1.99 8.58 -11.88
CA PHE A 70 2.48 8.23 -10.54
C PHE A 70 3.67 9.10 -10.13
N ASP A 71 4.68 9.23 -11.00
CA ASP A 71 5.88 10.02 -10.70
C ASP A 71 5.51 11.49 -10.49
N MET A 72 4.64 12.04 -11.36
CA MET A 72 4.16 13.42 -11.23
C MET A 72 3.35 13.62 -9.93
N ALA A 73 2.53 12.66 -9.56
CA ALA A 73 1.70 12.73 -8.36
C ALA A 73 2.54 12.65 -7.09
N ASP A 74 3.62 11.85 -7.09
CA ASP A 74 4.59 11.77 -6.00
C ASP A 74 5.34 13.10 -5.83
N ASP A 75 5.80 13.71 -6.91
CA ASP A 75 6.45 15.01 -6.91
C ASP A 75 5.55 16.13 -6.35
N LEU A 76 4.24 16.03 -6.56
CA LEU A 76 3.26 17.00 -6.06
C LEU A 76 2.86 16.80 -4.59
N ASP A 77 3.40 15.79 -3.92
CA ASP A 77 3.06 15.42 -2.52
C ASP A 77 1.55 15.34 -2.28
N ILE A 78 0.83 14.67 -3.17
CA ILE A 78 -0.63 14.58 -3.09
C ILE A 78 -1.13 13.59 -2.03
N GLY A 79 -0.24 12.92 -1.32
CA GLY A 79 -0.55 11.90 -0.33
C GLY A 79 -0.55 10.49 -0.91
N THR A 80 -1.55 9.68 -0.59
CA THR A 80 -1.60 8.27 -1.02
C THR A 80 -2.25 8.14 -2.39
N ILE A 81 -1.61 7.40 -3.29
CA ILE A 81 -2.17 7.03 -4.59
C ILE A 81 -2.75 5.62 -4.51
N ILE A 82 -3.95 5.44 -5.06
CA ILE A 82 -4.61 4.14 -5.20
C ILE A 82 -4.77 3.83 -6.68
N ASN A 83 -4.33 2.64 -7.11
CA ASN A 83 -4.60 2.10 -8.43
C ASN A 83 -5.35 0.78 -8.29
N LYS A 84 -6.56 0.70 -8.82
CA LYS A 84 -7.44 -0.48 -8.71
C LYS A 84 -6.81 -1.72 -9.34
N LYS A 85 -6.13 -1.56 -10.49
CA LYS A 85 -5.50 -2.68 -11.21
C LYS A 85 -4.34 -3.26 -10.41
N MET A 86 -3.52 -2.41 -9.78
CA MET A 86 -2.42 -2.87 -8.94
C MET A 86 -2.89 -3.55 -7.67
N ILE A 87 -3.96 -3.05 -7.04
CA ILE A 87 -4.57 -3.71 -5.88
C ILE A 87 -5.08 -5.10 -6.27
N ALA A 88 -5.81 -5.19 -7.38
CA ALA A 88 -6.32 -6.46 -7.88
C ALA A 88 -5.17 -7.42 -8.25
N ALA A 89 -4.16 -6.94 -8.96
CA ALA A 89 -2.97 -7.73 -9.31
C ALA A 89 -2.24 -8.25 -8.08
N SER A 90 -2.05 -7.41 -7.05
CA SER A 90 -1.43 -7.81 -5.79
C SER A 90 -2.22 -8.92 -5.10
N HIS A 91 -3.54 -8.81 -5.10
CA HIS A 91 -4.43 -9.82 -4.53
C HIS A 91 -4.34 -11.16 -5.28
N ILE A 92 -4.41 -11.13 -6.62
CA ILE A 92 -4.26 -12.32 -7.46
C ILE A 92 -2.87 -12.95 -7.27
N TYR A 93 -1.83 -12.12 -7.24
CA TYR A 93 -0.45 -12.60 -7.07
C TYR A 93 -0.27 -13.32 -5.72
N ARG A 94 -0.84 -12.77 -4.64
CA ARG A 94 -0.85 -13.43 -3.34
C ARG A 94 -1.49 -14.84 -3.41
N MET A 95 -2.60 -14.98 -4.14
CA MET A 95 -3.26 -16.28 -4.31
C MET A 95 -2.41 -17.31 -5.07
N LEU A 96 -1.50 -16.84 -5.94
CA LEU A 96 -0.59 -17.70 -6.70
C LEU A 96 0.63 -18.15 -5.90
N LEU A 97 0.95 -17.47 -4.80
CA LEU A 97 2.02 -17.88 -3.89
C LEU A 97 1.55 -19.07 -3.06
N LYS A 98 2.39 -20.10 -2.97
CA LYS A 98 2.07 -21.34 -2.24
C LYS A 98 2.42 -21.28 -0.75
N GLY A 99 3.16 -20.25 -0.31
CA GLY A 99 3.51 -20.01 1.10
C GLY A 99 2.39 -19.28 1.84
N ASP A 100 2.46 -19.25 3.17
CA ASP A 100 1.60 -18.39 3.97
C ASP A 100 2.10 -16.97 3.85
N VAL A 101 1.56 -16.25 2.86
CA VAL A 101 1.83 -14.85 2.62
C VAL A 101 0.60 -14.05 3.04
N ASP A 102 0.73 -13.33 4.14
CA ASP A 102 -0.38 -12.54 4.67
C ASP A 102 -0.74 -11.38 3.75
N ASN A 103 0.28 -10.66 3.28
CA ASN A 103 0.10 -9.49 2.44
C ASN A 103 1.13 -9.44 1.32
N VAL A 104 0.70 -8.99 0.14
CA VAL A 104 1.56 -8.62 -0.98
C VAL A 104 1.18 -7.22 -1.42
N LYS A 105 2.16 -6.34 -1.54
CA LYS A 105 1.99 -5.01 -2.12
C LYS A 105 2.99 -4.86 -3.27
N MET A 106 2.47 -4.75 -4.47
CA MET A 106 3.27 -4.38 -5.64
C MET A 106 3.41 -2.86 -5.63
N LEU A 107 4.65 -2.38 -5.63
CA LEU A 107 4.92 -0.95 -5.67
C LEU A 107 5.01 -0.50 -7.13
N ALA A 108 4.26 0.55 -7.48
CA ALA A 108 4.30 1.13 -8.83
C ALA A 108 5.63 1.84 -9.10
N ILE A 109 6.27 2.34 -8.05
CA ILE A 109 7.52 3.09 -8.10
C ILE A 109 8.68 2.16 -7.74
N GLY A 110 9.76 2.21 -8.53
CA GLY A 110 11.01 1.52 -8.21
C GLY A 110 11.06 0.03 -8.56
N ASN A 111 10.10 -0.50 -9.34
CA ASN A 111 10.10 -1.90 -9.78
C ASN A 111 10.36 -2.90 -8.63
N ALA A 112 9.69 -2.70 -7.50
CA ALA A 112 9.86 -3.50 -6.29
C ALA A 112 8.52 -4.08 -5.80
N ASP A 113 8.60 -5.27 -5.24
CA ASP A 113 7.50 -5.94 -4.53
C ASP A 113 7.79 -5.97 -3.04
N VAL A 114 6.76 -5.75 -2.24
CA VAL A 114 6.81 -5.93 -0.78
C VAL A 114 5.83 -7.03 -0.40
N ALA A 115 6.30 -7.99 0.38
CA ALA A 115 5.45 -9.07 0.90
C ALA A 115 5.71 -9.33 2.38
N GLU A 116 4.65 -9.68 3.08
CA GLU A 116 4.72 -10.17 4.45
C GLU A 116 4.52 -11.69 4.44
N PHE A 117 5.55 -12.41 4.86
CA PHE A 117 5.55 -13.86 5.00
C PHE A 117 5.37 -14.27 6.45
N VAL A 118 4.57 -15.29 6.69
CA VAL A 118 4.55 -16.02 7.97
C VAL A 118 5.54 -17.17 7.88
N VAL A 119 6.47 -17.22 8.80
CA VAL A 119 7.52 -18.24 8.84
C VAL A 119 6.93 -19.57 9.34
N LYS A 120 7.02 -20.63 8.54
CA LYS A 120 6.59 -21.98 8.94
C LYS A 120 7.66 -22.69 9.78
N ALA A 121 7.19 -23.50 10.69
CA ALA A 121 8.08 -24.39 11.44
C ALA A 121 8.84 -25.33 10.48
N GLY A 122 10.17 -25.43 10.66
CA GLY A 122 11.02 -26.27 9.83
C GLY A 122 11.37 -25.70 8.46
N SER A 123 10.87 -24.51 8.09
CA SER A 123 11.22 -23.81 6.85
C SER A 123 12.72 -23.51 6.77
N GLN A 124 13.24 -23.26 5.57
CA GLN A 124 14.66 -22.99 5.38
C GLN A 124 15.14 -21.78 6.18
N VAL A 125 14.31 -20.75 6.30
CA VAL A 125 14.64 -19.51 7.03
C VAL A 125 14.81 -19.72 8.53
N THR A 126 14.29 -20.80 9.11
CA THR A 126 14.48 -21.13 10.54
C THR A 126 15.78 -21.85 10.84
N LYS A 127 16.46 -22.39 9.82
CA LYS A 127 17.63 -23.28 10.00
C LYS A 127 18.93 -22.53 10.14
N ARG A 128 19.02 -21.29 9.65
CA ARG A 128 20.25 -20.49 9.59
C ARG A 128 19.96 -19.03 9.87
N LYS A 129 21.00 -18.27 10.21
CA LYS A 129 20.92 -16.81 10.31
C LYS A 129 20.63 -16.21 8.93
N VAL A 130 20.04 -15.02 8.89
CA VAL A 130 19.64 -14.35 7.65
C VAL A 130 20.84 -14.20 6.69
N MET A 131 22.02 -13.86 7.18
CA MET A 131 23.24 -13.74 6.34
C MET A 131 23.67 -15.03 5.67
N ASP A 132 23.30 -16.18 6.21
CA ASP A 132 23.70 -17.50 5.71
C ASP A 132 22.63 -18.17 4.83
N LEU A 133 21.48 -17.47 4.59
CA LEU A 133 20.35 -18.03 3.83
C LEU A 133 20.55 -17.97 2.31
N HIS A 134 21.51 -17.15 1.82
CA HIS A 134 21.81 -17.00 0.40
C HIS A 134 20.54 -16.70 -0.43
N PHE A 135 19.79 -15.67 -0.05
CA PHE A 135 18.64 -15.20 -0.83
C PHE A 135 19.05 -14.80 -2.25
N PRO A 136 18.14 -14.88 -3.22
CA PRO A 136 18.38 -14.33 -4.54
C PRO A 136 18.79 -12.85 -4.48
N SER A 137 19.59 -12.40 -5.45
CA SER A 137 19.95 -10.99 -5.57
C SER A 137 18.70 -10.11 -5.67
N GLY A 138 18.75 -8.92 -5.06
CA GLY A 138 17.64 -7.99 -5.05
C GLY A 138 16.57 -8.29 -4.01
N VAL A 139 16.87 -9.14 -3.03
CA VAL A 139 15.99 -9.40 -1.87
C VAL A 139 16.58 -8.77 -0.62
N ASN A 140 15.74 -8.06 0.11
CA ASN A 140 16.07 -7.53 1.42
C ASN A 140 14.96 -7.83 2.43
N ILE A 141 15.33 -8.23 3.65
CA ILE A 141 14.40 -8.36 4.76
C ILE A 141 14.46 -7.06 5.56
N GLY A 142 13.38 -6.28 5.53
CA GLY A 142 13.33 -4.98 6.19
C GLY A 142 13.05 -5.07 7.69
N GLY A 143 12.15 -5.96 8.08
CA GLY A 143 11.73 -6.10 9.46
C GLY A 143 10.95 -7.37 9.72
N MET A 144 10.65 -7.61 10.99
CA MET A 144 9.79 -8.71 11.41
C MET A 144 8.96 -8.32 12.63
N SER A 145 7.90 -9.07 12.86
CA SER A 145 7.13 -9.04 14.11
C SER A 145 7.14 -10.43 14.74
N ARG A 146 7.48 -10.50 16.01
CA ARG A 146 7.45 -11.70 16.86
C ARG A 146 6.67 -11.39 18.13
N ASP A 147 5.66 -12.18 18.44
CA ASP A 147 4.79 -11.98 19.63
C ASP A 147 4.24 -10.56 19.73
N GLY A 148 3.87 -9.98 18.59
CA GLY A 148 3.34 -8.61 18.49
C GLY A 148 4.37 -7.49 18.62
N LYS A 149 5.66 -7.82 18.77
CA LYS A 149 6.76 -6.84 18.85
C LYS A 149 7.47 -6.73 17.51
N SER A 150 7.48 -5.53 16.94
CA SER A 150 8.20 -5.24 15.70
C SER A 150 9.68 -4.98 15.96
N MET A 151 10.54 -5.50 15.09
CA MET A 151 11.98 -5.32 15.15
C MET A 151 12.62 -5.31 13.76
N LEU A 152 13.75 -4.64 13.63
CA LEU A 152 14.54 -4.68 12.41
C LEU A 152 15.28 -6.02 12.30
N VAL A 153 15.40 -6.52 11.09
CA VAL A 153 16.12 -7.75 10.79
C VAL A 153 17.52 -7.41 10.29
N GLY A 154 18.54 -7.94 10.97
CA GLY A 154 19.92 -7.86 10.54
C GLY A 154 20.47 -9.22 10.12
N GLY A 155 21.66 -9.25 9.53
CA GLY A 155 22.31 -10.49 9.09
C GLY A 155 22.45 -11.56 10.19
N GLY A 156 22.65 -11.13 11.45
CA GLY A 156 22.74 -12.01 12.61
C GLY A 156 21.43 -12.56 13.16
N THR A 157 20.28 -12.10 12.62
CA THR A 157 18.95 -12.50 13.10
C THR A 157 18.67 -13.97 12.72
N GLN A 158 18.11 -14.71 13.66
CA GLN A 158 17.58 -16.05 13.45
C GLN A 158 16.05 -15.97 13.45
N LEU A 159 15.44 -16.28 12.32
CA LEU A 159 13.97 -16.34 12.20
C LEU A 159 13.42 -17.61 12.87
N GLN A 160 12.22 -17.52 13.41
CA GLN A 160 11.53 -18.59 14.10
C GLN A 160 10.14 -18.83 13.49
N ALA A 161 9.54 -19.95 13.79
CA ALA A 161 8.15 -20.22 13.40
C ALA A 161 7.23 -19.10 13.92
N ASP A 162 6.20 -18.78 13.17
CA ASP A 162 5.18 -17.77 13.43
C ASP A 162 5.69 -16.30 13.38
N ASP A 163 6.98 -16.06 13.09
CA ASP A 163 7.45 -14.71 12.78
C ASP A 163 6.74 -14.19 11.51
N LYS A 164 6.28 -12.95 11.56
CA LYS A 164 5.81 -12.21 10.38
C LYS A 164 6.96 -11.37 9.86
N VAL A 165 7.38 -11.64 8.63
CA VAL A 165 8.60 -11.08 8.06
C VAL A 165 8.28 -10.24 6.83
N VAL A 166 8.66 -8.97 6.85
CA VAL A 166 8.50 -8.06 5.71
C VAL A 166 9.72 -8.14 4.81
N VAL A 167 9.49 -8.55 3.59
CA VAL A 167 10.51 -8.71 2.55
C VAL A 167 10.26 -7.71 1.43
N VAL A 168 11.30 -7.04 1.00
CA VAL A 168 11.32 -6.16 -0.17
C VAL A 168 12.18 -6.82 -1.23
N CYS A 169 11.70 -6.93 -2.44
CA CYS A 169 12.46 -7.53 -3.53
C CYS A 169 12.18 -6.87 -4.87
N ILE A 170 13.10 -7.04 -5.82
CA ILE A 170 12.88 -6.62 -7.20
C ILE A 170 11.70 -7.39 -7.77
N ALA A 171 10.83 -6.71 -8.53
CA ALA A 171 9.61 -7.26 -9.10
C ALA A 171 9.86 -8.60 -9.82
N GLY A 172 8.97 -9.55 -9.58
CA GLY A 172 9.06 -10.90 -10.11
C GLY A 172 9.96 -11.87 -9.32
N THR A 173 10.68 -11.40 -8.29
CA THR A 173 11.55 -12.26 -7.48
C THR A 173 10.79 -12.97 -6.35
N LEU A 174 9.63 -12.46 -5.97
CA LEU A 174 8.85 -12.92 -4.82
C LEU A 174 8.52 -14.43 -4.90
N LYS A 175 8.19 -14.92 -6.10
CA LYS A 175 7.90 -16.34 -6.33
C LYS A 175 9.08 -17.26 -5.99
N LYS A 176 10.32 -16.77 -6.15
CA LYS A 176 11.53 -17.52 -5.81
C LYS A 176 11.76 -17.61 -4.30
N LEU A 177 11.17 -16.69 -3.53
CA LEU A 177 11.29 -16.66 -2.07
C LEU A 177 10.35 -17.65 -1.38
N ASP A 178 9.25 -18.00 -2.01
CA ASP A 178 8.25 -18.92 -1.45
C ASP A 178 8.87 -20.22 -0.89
N LYS A 179 9.90 -20.76 -1.55
CA LYS A 179 10.60 -21.97 -1.11
C LYS A 179 11.39 -21.82 0.20
N PHE A 180 11.77 -20.60 0.58
CA PHE A 180 12.55 -20.37 1.80
C PHE A 180 11.65 -20.34 3.05
N PHE A 181 10.39 -19.95 2.88
CA PHE A 181 9.42 -19.77 3.96
C PHE A 181 8.49 -20.98 4.17
N LYS A 182 8.63 -22.01 3.33
CA LYS A 182 7.92 -23.29 3.47
C LYS A 182 8.57 -24.24 4.45
#